data_ce62d277d4c1e74b25c1dbf800ebf408
#
_entry.id   ce62d277d4c1e74b25c1dbf800ebf408
#
_cell.length_a   1.000
_cell.length_b   1.000
_cell.length_c   1.000
_cell.angle_alpha   90.00
_cell.angle_beta   90.00
_cell.angle_gamma   90.00
#
_symmetry.space_group_name_H-M   'P 1'
#
loop_
_entity.id
_entity.type
_entity.pdbx_description
1 polymer ?
#
loop_
_entity_poly.entity_id
_entity_poly.type
_entity_poly.pdbx_seq_one_letter_code
_entity_poly.pdbx_strand_id
1 'polypeptide(L)'
;MVDGGGGNTIFKQLKSAGINWKSIRHIFITHKHMDHLFGIMWFVRMICQHINRNTYEGEAYIYGHDEVIKIIGEIANLLLLKRELDLIGDKLHLVTVEDGEELDIIGHRVRFFDVESVKTKQFGFTMQYGNGKKLTCCGDEPFHEC
;
A
#
# COMPACT_ATOMS: atom_id res chain seq x y z
N MET A 1 1.73 -6.13 2.22
CA MET A 1 2.52 -5.21 3.07
C MET A 1 1.62 -4.10 3.54
N VAL A 2 1.81 -3.58 4.73
CA VAL A 2 1.09 -2.41 5.25
C VAL A 2 2.10 -1.30 5.49
N ASP A 3 1.81 -0.11 4.98
CA ASP A 3 2.66 1.07 4.99
C ASP A 3 4.10 0.85 4.48
N GLY A 4 4.83 1.91 4.24
CA GLY A 4 6.15 1.85 3.62
C GLY A 4 7.28 2.42 4.45
N GLY A 5 6.97 2.95 5.63
CA GLY A 5 7.96 3.69 6.40
C GLY A 5 8.35 5.02 5.76
N GLY A 6 9.32 5.70 6.35
CA GLY A 6 9.70 7.06 5.99
C GLY A 6 10.65 7.20 4.79
N GLY A 7 10.99 6.10 4.09
CA GLY A 7 11.90 6.20 2.95
C GLY A 7 12.45 4.85 2.46
N ASN A 8 13.57 4.90 1.76
CA ASN A 8 14.17 3.72 1.11
C ASN A 8 14.75 2.69 2.09
N THR A 9 14.87 2.99 3.36
CA THR A 9 15.32 2.05 4.39
C THR A 9 14.44 0.82 4.51
N ILE A 10 13.18 0.89 4.05
CA ILE A 10 12.26 -0.25 4.00
C ILE A 10 12.87 -1.44 3.24
N PHE A 11 13.59 -1.22 2.14
CA PHE A 11 14.22 -2.30 1.39
C PHE A 11 15.33 -3.00 2.18
N LYS A 12 16.09 -2.25 2.99
CA LYS A 12 17.08 -2.82 3.90
C LYS A 12 16.43 -3.66 4.99
N GLN A 13 15.32 -3.16 5.55
CA GLN A 13 14.56 -3.88 6.58
C GLN A 13 13.97 -5.18 6.03
N LEU A 14 13.34 -5.15 4.85
CA LEU A 14 12.83 -6.34 4.18
C LEU A 14 13.93 -7.36 3.91
N LYS A 15 15.08 -6.92 3.40
CA LYS A 15 16.24 -7.78 3.19
C LYS A 15 16.71 -8.42 4.50
N SER A 16 16.80 -7.66 5.59
CA SER A 16 17.20 -8.17 6.91
C SER A 16 16.19 -9.17 7.46
N ALA A 17 14.91 -9.04 7.13
CA ALA A 17 13.85 -9.98 7.47
C ALA A 17 13.78 -11.20 6.52
N GLY A 18 14.69 -11.31 5.53
CA GLY A 18 14.66 -12.38 4.54
C GLY A 18 13.53 -12.27 3.51
N ILE A 19 12.88 -11.10 3.40
CA ILE A 19 11.77 -10.87 2.48
C ILE A 19 12.29 -10.26 1.18
N ASN A 20 12.01 -10.95 0.06
CA ASN A 20 12.27 -10.39 -1.26
C ASN A 20 11.18 -9.36 -1.60
N TRP A 21 11.54 -8.09 -1.65
CA TRP A 21 10.59 -7.02 -1.96
C TRP A 21 9.88 -7.19 -3.31
N LYS A 22 10.52 -7.86 -4.27
CA LYS A 22 9.92 -8.15 -5.58
C LYS A 22 8.77 -9.16 -5.52
N SER A 23 8.63 -9.90 -4.41
CA SER A 23 7.47 -10.78 -4.19
C SER A 23 6.25 -10.05 -3.61
N ILE A 24 6.42 -8.79 -3.19
CA ILE A 24 5.32 -7.97 -2.65
C ILE A 24 4.51 -7.44 -3.81
N ARG A 25 3.25 -7.88 -3.90
CA ARG A 25 2.30 -7.48 -4.95
C ARG A 25 1.16 -6.61 -4.45
N HIS A 26 0.87 -6.67 -3.17
CA HIS A 26 -0.24 -5.97 -2.54
C HIS A 26 0.26 -5.15 -1.37
N ILE A 27 0.01 -3.84 -1.42
CA ILE A 27 0.44 -2.87 -0.42
C ILE A 27 -0.78 -2.05 -0.01
N PHE A 28 -1.06 -1.95 1.27
CA PHE A 28 -2.08 -1.08 1.83
C PHE A 28 -1.42 0.06 2.59
N ILE A 29 -1.96 1.27 2.44
CA ILE A 29 -1.48 2.48 3.10
C ILE A 29 -2.58 3.02 3.98
N THR A 30 -2.28 3.14 5.26
CA THR A 30 -3.24 3.56 6.28
C THR A 30 -3.57 5.04 6.17
N HIS A 31 -2.57 5.90 6.03
CA HIS A 31 -2.72 7.35 5.98
C HIS A 31 -1.50 8.06 5.36
N LYS A 32 -1.59 9.39 5.24
CA LYS A 32 -0.65 10.22 4.47
C LYS A 32 0.60 10.69 5.21
N HIS A 33 0.81 10.36 6.49
CA HIS A 33 2.01 10.78 7.18
C HIS A 33 3.28 10.24 6.53
N MET A 34 4.35 11.03 6.58
CA MET A 34 5.58 10.78 5.81
C MET A 34 6.26 9.47 6.20
N ASP A 35 6.20 9.10 7.47
CA ASP A 35 6.74 7.87 8.03
C ASP A 35 5.95 6.60 7.66
N HIS A 36 4.80 6.75 7.02
CA HIS A 36 4.00 5.67 6.43
C HIS A 36 4.07 5.65 4.90
N LEU A 37 4.09 6.83 4.27
CA LEU A 37 3.88 6.98 2.83
C LEU A 37 5.17 7.06 2.03
N PHE A 38 6.24 7.69 2.52
CA PHE A 38 7.41 7.97 1.68
C PHE A 38 8.15 6.72 1.19
N GLY A 39 8.17 5.66 1.96
CA GLY A 39 8.71 4.38 1.50
C GLY A 39 7.91 3.80 0.32
N ILE A 40 6.62 4.11 0.23
CA ILE A 40 5.77 3.67 -0.89
C ILE A 40 6.19 4.35 -2.20
N MET A 41 6.58 5.61 -2.18
CA MET A 41 7.08 6.28 -3.37
C MET A 41 8.36 5.61 -3.92
N TRP A 42 9.20 5.07 -3.04
CA TRP A 42 10.32 4.24 -3.44
C TRP A 42 9.85 2.90 -4.04
N PHE A 43 8.83 2.26 -3.47
CA PHE A 43 8.23 1.06 -4.06
C PHE A 43 7.67 1.33 -5.45
N VAL A 44 6.89 2.39 -5.63
CA VAL A 44 6.33 2.79 -6.94
C VAL A 44 7.45 2.90 -7.98
N ARG A 45 8.50 3.67 -7.66
CA ARG A 45 9.64 3.83 -8.56
C ARG A 45 10.34 2.51 -8.86
N MET A 46 10.65 1.73 -7.82
CA MET A 46 11.38 0.47 -7.96
C MET A 46 10.59 -0.57 -8.75
N ILE A 47 9.27 -0.69 -8.49
CA ILE A 47 8.40 -1.59 -9.25
C ILE A 47 8.41 -1.21 -10.73
N CYS A 48 8.16 0.05 -11.06
CA CYS A 48 8.15 0.52 -12.44
C CYS A 48 9.49 0.31 -13.15
N GLN A 49 10.62 0.62 -12.49
CA GLN A 49 11.95 0.40 -13.06
C GLN A 49 12.23 -1.09 -13.30
N HIS A 50 11.84 -1.95 -12.38
CA HIS A 50 12.08 -3.38 -12.49
C HIS A 50 11.13 -4.09 -13.48
N ILE A 51 9.90 -3.58 -13.66
CA ILE A 51 9.04 -4.00 -14.76
C ILE A 51 9.71 -3.67 -16.11
N ASN A 52 10.15 -2.44 -16.28
CA ASN A 52 10.85 -2.01 -17.51
C ASN A 52 12.15 -2.77 -17.80
N ARG A 53 12.77 -3.38 -16.79
CA ARG A 53 13.96 -4.22 -16.91
C ARG A 53 13.65 -5.71 -17.01
N ASN A 54 12.39 -6.11 -17.06
CA ASN A 54 11.93 -7.50 -17.03
C ASN A 54 12.45 -8.29 -15.83
N THR A 55 12.57 -7.66 -14.66
CA THR A 55 13.05 -8.27 -13.42
C THR A 55 12.04 -8.20 -12.26
N TYR A 56 10.83 -7.74 -12.54
CA TYR A 56 9.65 -7.81 -11.67
C TYR A 56 8.52 -8.42 -12.50
N GLU A 57 7.97 -9.54 -12.06
CA GLU A 57 6.95 -10.28 -12.76
C GLU A 57 5.56 -9.97 -12.21
N GLY A 58 4.56 -9.93 -13.10
CA GLY A 58 3.16 -9.71 -12.75
C GLY A 58 2.84 -8.25 -12.48
N GLU A 59 1.74 -8.05 -11.78
CA GLU A 59 1.17 -6.73 -11.48
C GLU A 59 1.27 -6.42 -9.99
N ALA A 60 1.24 -5.15 -9.64
CA ALA A 60 1.24 -4.68 -8.26
C ALA A 60 0.04 -3.78 -7.98
N TYR A 61 -0.45 -3.81 -6.76
CA TYR A 61 -1.63 -3.08 -6.31
C TYR A 61 -1.30 -2.32 -5.03
N ILE A 62 -1.60 -1.02 -5.04
CA ILE A 62 -1.47 -0.14 -3.88
C ILE A 62 -2.87 0.32 -3.51
N TYR A 63 -3.32 -0.04 -2.32
CA TYR A 63 -4.64 0.27 -1.79
C TYR A 63 -4.54 1.38 -0.76
N GLY A 64 -5.49 2.27 -0.75
CA GLY A 64 -5.62 3.32 0.26
C GLY A 64 -6.88 4.14 0.03
N HIS A 65 -7.23 4.98 1.00
CA HIS A 65 -8.34 5.91 0.80
C HIS A 65 -7.98 7.01 -0.24
N ASP A 66 -8.96 7.75 -0.69
CA ASP A 66 -8.89 8.73 -1.77
C ASP A 66 -7.73 9.73 -1.64
N GLU A 67 -7.53 10.33 -0.45
CA GLU A 67 -6.44 11.30 -0.23
C GLU A 67 -5.05 10.68 -0.45
N VAL A 68 -4.82 9.47 0.08
CA VAL A 68 -3.54 8.78 -0.04
C VAL A 68 -3.26 8.43 -1.50
N ILE A 69 -4.22 7.85 -2.18
CA ILE A 69 -4.08 7.47 -3.60
C ILE A 69 -3.84 8.69 -4.48
N LYS A 70 -4.57 9.79 -4.23
CA LYS A 70 -4.35 11.07 -4.92
C LYS A 70 -2.92 11.59 -4.71
N ILE A 71 -2.42 11.63 -3.47
CA ILE A 71 -1.07 12.10 -3.15
C ILE A 71 -0.01 11.26 -3.87
N ILE A 72 -0.13 9.94 -3.86
CA ILE A 72 0.80 9.05 -4.56
C ILE A 72 0.81 9.34 -6.05
N GLY A 73 -0.36 9.49 -6.68
CA GLY A 73 -0.48 9.81 -8.10
C GLY A 73 0.14 11.16 -8.45
N GLU A 74 -0.10 12.20 -7.66
CA GLU A 74 0.48 13.53 -7.85
C GLU A 74 2.00 13.52 -7.71
N ILE A 75 2.54 12.90 -6.68
CA ILE A 75 4.00 12.78 -6.49
C ILE A 75 4.62 11.96 -7.62
N ALA A 76 3.99 10.87 -8.04
CA ALA A 76 4.46 10.06 -9.15
C ALA A 76 4.55 10.90 -10.44
N ASN A 77 3.52 11.69 -10.75
CA ASN A 77 3.52 12.57 -11.91
C ASN A 77 4.64 13.63 -11.87
N LEU A 78 5.04 14.08 -10.69
CA LEU A 78 6.11 15.07 -10.53
C LEU A 78 7.51 14.46 -10.61
N LEU A 79 7.69 13.22 -10.19
CA LEU A 79 9.02 12.63 -9.97
C LEU A 79 9.40 11.53 -10.95
N LEU A 80 8.43 10.80 -11.52
CA LEU A 80 8.71 9.65 -12.38
C LEU A 80 8.91 10.06 -13.84
N LEU A 81 9.71 9.27 -14.55
CA LEU A 81 9.86 9.41 -15.99
C LEU A 81 8.61 8.89 -16.69
N LYS A 82 8.33 9.44 -17.90
CA LYS A 82 7.16 9.04 -18.69
C LYS A 82 7.01 7.51 -18.80
N ARG A 83 8.09 6.80 -19.12
CA ARG A 83 8.10 5.31 -19.24
C ARG A 83 7.74 4.56 -17.96
N GLU A 84 7.88 5.21 -16.79
CA GLU A 84 7.49 4.68 -15.49
C GLU A 84 6.03 5.01 -15.21
N LEU A 85 5.60 6.23 -15.55
CA LEU A 85 4.21 6.68 -15.43
C LEU A 85 3.26 5.85 -16.29
N ASP A 86 3.68 5.48 -17.50
CA ASP A 86 2.89 4.68 -18.44
C ASP A 86 2.53 3.28 -17.86
N LEU A 87 3.23 2.83 -16.81
CA LEU A 87 2.92 1.58 -16.10
C LEU A 87 1.84 1.73 -15.02
N ILE A 88 1.56 2.96 -14.57
CA ILE A 88 0.50 3.21 -13.61
C ILE A 88 -0.85 3.10 -14.31
N GLY A 89 -1.70 2.20 -13.82
CA GLY A 89 -2.96 1.83 -14.45
C GLY A 89 -2.86 0.62 -15.40
N ASP A 90 -1.64 0.22 -15.80
CA ASP A 90 -1.41 -0.98 -16.63
C ASP A 90 -0.84 -2.14 -15.82
N LYS A 91 0.28 -1.93 -15.14
CA LYS A 91 1.01 -2.95 -14.34
C LYS A 91 1.11 -2.62 -12.86
N LEU A 92 1.02 -1.36 -12.51
CA LEU A 92 0.96 -0.86 -11.15
C LEU A 92 -0.38 -0.14 -10.95
N HIS A 93 -1.24 -0.70 -10.11
CA HIS A 93 -2.59 -0.20 -9.90
C HIS A 93 -2.67 0.59 -8.58
N LEU A 94 -3.12 1.83 -8.66
CA LEU A 94 -3.49 2.65 -7.51
C LEU A 94 -4.99 2.47 -7.27
N VAL A 95 -5.36 1.81 -6.19
CA VAL A 95 -6.73 1.38 -5.91
C VAL A 95 -7.28 2.18 -4.73
N THR A 96 -8.25 3.05 -5.00
CA THR A 96 -9.00 3.72 -3.94
C THR A 96 -9.98 2.73 -3.32
N VAL A 97 -10.00 2.66 -2.00
CA VAL A 97 -10.94 1.85 -1.23
C VAL A 97 -11.86 2.74 -0.39
N GLU A 98 -13.11 2.31 -0.25
CA GLU A 98 -14.15 3.02 0.47
C GLU A 98 -14.42 2.40 1.85
N ASP A 99 -15.04 3.17 2.74
CA ASP A 99 -15.46 2.65 4.05
C ASP A 99 -16.46 1.50 3.87
N GLY A 100 -16.20 0.39 4.56
CA GLY A 100 -17.01 -0.83 4.47
C GLY A 100 -16.77 -1.69 3.23
N GLU A 101 -15.96 -1.24 2.27
CA GLU A 101 -15.66 -2.01 1.05
C GLU A 101 -14.94 -3.32 1.36
N GLU A 102 -15.34 -4.37 0.63
CA GLU A 102 -14.73 -5.70 0.74
C GLU A 102 -14.10 -6.12 -0.59
N LEU A 103 -12.84 -6.54 -0.54
CA LEU A 103 -12.11 -7.09 -1.68
C LEU A 103 -11.53 -8.47 -1.34
N ASP A 104 -11.40 -9.33 -2.35
CA ASP A 104 -10.57 -10.52 -2.24
C ASP A 104 -9.11 -10.16 -2.58
N ILE A 105 -8.23 -10.28 -1.61
CA ILE A 105 -6.80 -10.00 -1.77
C ILE A 105 -6.01 -11.25 -1.38
N ILE A 106 -5.30 -11.82 -2.36
CA ILE A 106 -4.52 -13.07 -2.21
C ILE A 106 -5.31 -14.22 -1.57
N GLY A 107 -6.59 -14.38 -2.00
CA GLY A 107 -7.48 -15.44 -1.51
C GLY A 107 -8.05 -15.20 -0.11
N HIS A 108 -7.94 -13.99 0.41
CA HIS A 108 -8.52 -13.59 1.69
C HIS A 108 -9.52 -12.46 1.52
N ARG A 109 -10.67 -12.55 2.18
CA ARG A 109 -11.62 -11.44 2.24
C ARG A 109 -11.06 -10.35 3.14
N VAL A 110 -10.87 -9.16 2.59
CA VAL A 110 -10.37 -7.97 3.28
C VAL A 110 -11.46 -6.90 3.26
N ARG A 111 -11.87 -6.46 4.44
CA ARG A 111 -12.80 -5.34 4.61
C ARG A 111 -12.04 -4.12 5.09
N PHE A 112 -12.19 -3.01 4.36
CA PHE A 112 -11.62 -1.71 4.74
C PHE A 112 -12.61 -0.90 5.56
N PHE A 113 -12.12 -0.03 6.42
CA PHE A 113 -12.95 0.85 7.23
C PHE A 113 -12.22 2.15 7.58
N ASP A 114 -12.99 3.24 7.67
CA ASP A 114 -12.50 4.50 8.23
C ASP A 114 -12.31 4.33 9.75
N VAL A 115 -11.15 4.72 10.24
CA VAL A 115 -10.81 4.65 11.67
C VAL A 115 -11.41 5.82 12.44
N GLU A 116 -12.00 6.80 11.73
CA GLU A 116 -12.57 8.04 12.28
C GLU A 116 -11.55 8.86 13.11
N SER A 117 -10.30 8.85 12.68
CA SER A 117 -9.23 9.59 13.33
C SER A 117 -9.48 11.09 13.26
N VAL A 118 -9.32 11.75 14.41
CA VAL A 118 -9.46 13.22 14.52
C VAL A 118 -8.26 14.00 13.99
N LYS A 119 -7.14 13.34 13.74
CA LYS A 119 -5.89 13.99 13.31
C LYS A 119 -5.77 14.08 11.79
N THR A 120 -6.05 12.99 11.11
CA THR A 120 -5.99 12.87 9.65
C THR A 120 -6.85 11.69 9.23
N LYS A 121 -7.42 11.75 8.02
CA LYS A 121 -8.15 10.60 7.46
C LYS A 121 -7.25 9.38 7.46
N GLN A 122 -7.71 8.29 8.05
CA GLN A 122 -6.97 7.07 8.24
C GLN A 122 -7.89 5.87 8.07
N PHE A 123 -7.45 4.91 7.26
CA PHE A 123 -8.18 3.67 7.07
C PHE A 123 -7.45 2.50 7.72
N GLY A 124 -8.26 1.57 8.22
CA GLY A 124 -7.82 0.25 8.64
C GLY A 124 -8.39 -0.84 7.76
N PHE A 125 -8.05 -2.07 8.08
CA PHE A 125 -8.67 -3.23 7.44
C PHE A 125 -8.81 -4.40 8.41
N THR A 126 -9.77 -5.28 8.11
CA THR A 126 -9.91 -6.60 8.72
C THR A 126 -9.79 -7.66 7.64
N MET A 127 -8.84 -8.57 7.78
CA MET A 127 -8.63 -9.72 6.90
C MET A 127 -9.10 -11.00 7.59
N GLN A 128 -9.88 -11.81 6.88
CA GLN A 128 -10.35 -13.10 7.36
C GLN A 128 -9.39 -14.21 6.92
N TYR A 129 -8.96 -15.02 7.87
CA TYR A 129 -8.20 -16.24 7.59
C TYR A 129 -9.10 -17.48 7.60
N GLY A 130 -8.62 -18.56 7.03
CA GLY A 130 -9.19 -19.88 7.26
C GLY A 130 -9.35 -20.17 8.78
N ASN A 131 -10.39 -20.87 9.16
CA ASN A 131 -10.76 -21.18 10.57
C ASN A 131 -11.42 -20.03 11.36
N GLY A 132 -11.99 -19.01 10.68
CA GLY A 132 -12.72 -17.92 11.33
C GLY A 132 -11.85 -16.90 12.07
N LYS A 133 -10.53 -17.01 12.00
CA LYS A 133 -9.60 -16.01 12.56
C LYS A 133 -9.61 -14.74 11.74
N LYS A 134 -9.43 -13.61 12.43
CA LYS A 134 -9.35 -12.28 11.81
C LYS A 134 -8.05 -11.60 12.22
N LEU A 135 -7.46 -10.85 11.28
CA LEU A 135 -6.41 -9.88 11.54
C LEU A 135 -7.00 -8.50 11.29
N THR A 136 -6.89 -7.62 12.26
CA THR A 136 -7.30 -6.21 12.12
C THR A 136 -6.08 -5.31 12.27
N CYS A 137 -5.95 -4.33 11.40
CA CYS A 137 -4.95 -3.27 11.45
C CYS A 137 -5.68 -1.92 11.46
N CYS A 138 -5.39 -1.08 12.46
CA CYS A 138 -6.01 0.23 12.65
C CYS A 138 -5.04 1.40 12.46
N GLY A 139 -3.86 1.17 11.85
CA GLY A 139 -2.85 2.22 11.69
C GLY A 139 -2.29 2.70 13.04
N ASP A 140 -2.18 4.02 13.21
CA ASP A 140 -1.56 4.67 14.36
C ASP A 140 -2.56 5.05 15.47
N GLU A 141 -3.83 4.76 15.29
CA GLU A 141 -4.82 5.09 16.32
C GLU A 141 -4.66 4.18 17.54
N PRO A 142 -4.70 4.76 18.76
CA PRO A 142 -4.77 3.95 19.95
C PRO A 142 -6.08 3.14 19.97
N PHE A 143 -6.02 1.97 20.59
CA PHE A 143 -7.21 1.15 20.80
C PHE A 143 -8.25 1.92 21.63
N HIS A 144 -9.43 2.08 21.07
CA HIS A 144 -10.60 2.57 21.79
C HIS A 144 -11.58 1.41 21.97
N GLU A 145 -11.98 1.14 23.20
CA GLU A 145 -13.11 0.24 23.45
C GLU A 145 -14.38 0.91 22.86
N CYS A 146 -15.05 0.22 21.95
CA CYS A 146 -16.36 0.60 21.42
C CYS A 146 -17.45 0.24 22.42
#